data_71bc8d56a1ea9e593f34a0fc5a78c04d
#
_entry.id   71bc8d56a1ea9e593f34a0fc5a78c04d
#
_cell.length_a   1.000
_cell.length_b   1.000
_cell.length_c   1.000
_cell.angle_alpha   90.00
_cell.angle_beta   90.00
_cell.angle_gamma   90.00
#
_symmetry.space_group_name_H-M   'P 1'
#
loop_
_entity.id
_entity.type
_entity.pdbx_description
1 polymer ?
#
loop_
_entity_poly.entity_id
_entity_poly.type
_entity_poly.pdbx_seq_one_letter_code
_entity_poly.pdbx_strand_id
1 'polypeptide(L)'
;MTACNSEKKESKIQTKDALENIMGRKSVRKYLPKPVEKEKIEVLLKAGMAAPSGKDVRPWELIVIDDREVLDSMAAVLPYAKMLKEAPMAIVVCGDTTKSSYWYLDCSAVTKNILLAAEAIGLGAVWTATYPYADRMEIVKKYTGIPEQINSLCVIPVGYPAMPHSPKDKWDASKVHMNKW
;
A
#
# COMPACT_ATOMS: atom_id res chain seq x y z
N MET A 1 42.14 20.09 -18.50
CA MET A 1 41.37 18.96 -17.96
C MET A 1 40.03 19.48 -17.47
N THR A 2 39.00 19.39 -18.29
CA THR A 2 37.65 19.92 -18.00
C THR A 2 36.81 18.76 -17.49
N ALA A 3 36.50 18.77 -16.21
CA ALA A 3 35.62 17.79 -15.60
C ALA A 3 34.18 18.05 -16.07
N CYS A 4 33.64 17.11 -16.84
CA CYS A 4 32.24 17.12 -17.27
C CYS A 4 31.39 16.65 -16.09
N ASN A 5 30.75 17.61 -15.38
CA ASN A 5 29.83 17.35 -14.30
C ASN A 5 28.47 17.03 -14.94
N SER A 6 28.17 15.75 -15.14
CA SER A 6 26.84 15.31 -15.58
C SER A 6 25.88 15.32 -14.38
N GLU A 7 25.24 16.46 -14.14
CA GLU A 7 24.07 16.52 -13.25
C GLU A 7 22.99 15.60 -13.82
N LYS A 8 22.75 14.48 -13.13
CA LYS A 8 21.54 13.67 -13.34
C LYS A 8 20.34 14.54 -13.00
N LYS A 9 19.62 15.02 -14.01
CA LYS A 9 18.29 15.63 -13.85
C LYS A 9 17.38 14.57 -13.21
N GLU A 10 17.18 14.64 -11.91
CA GLU A 10 16.09 13.93 -11.25
C GLU A 10 14.78 14.42 -11.88
N SER A 11 14.11 13.56 -12.62
CA SER A 11 12.77 13.85 -13.15
C SER A 11 11.83 13.98 -11.96
N LYS A 12 11.41 15.19 -11.61
CA LYS A 12 10.43 15.43 -10.55
C LYS A 12 9.14 14.66 -10.89
N ILE A 13 8.77 13.73 -10.04
CA ILE A 13 7.49 13.02 -10.15
C ILE A 13 6.39 14.08 -9.94
N GLN A 14 5.52 14.23 -10.94
CA GLN A 14 4.39 15.16 -10.87
C GLN A 14 3.32 14.57 -9.93
N THR A 15 2.87 15.33 -8.93
CA THR A 15 1.88 14.91 -7.93
C THR A 15 0.66 15.81 -7.96
N LYS A 16 -0.48 15.27 -7.49
CA LYS A 16 -1.73 16.00 -7.29
C LYS A 16 -1.70 16.85 -6.02
N ASP A 17 -2.58 17.84 -5.93
CA ASP A 17 -2.89 18.52 -4.66
C ASP A 17 -3.35 17.52 -3.59
N ALA A 18 -3.07 17.81 -2.32
CA ALA A 18 -3.33 16.87 -1.22
C ALA A 18 -4.83 16.55 -1.06
N LEU A 19 -5.71 17.55 -1.12
CA LEU A 19 -7.15 17.34 -0.97
C LEU A 19 -7.73 16.65 -2.21
N GLU A 20 -7.35 17.08 -3.41
CA GLU A 20 -7.72 16.43 -4.67
C GLU A 20 -7.32 14.95 -4.65
N ASN A 21 -6.13 14.66 -4.16
CA ASN A 21 -5.60 13.29 -4.07
C ASN A 21 -6.40 12.43 -3.06
N ILE A 22 -6.74 12.99 -1.89
CA ILE A 22 -7.55 12.30 -0.88
C ILE A 22 -8.95 11.98 -1.42
N MET A 23 -9.60 12.96 -2.05
CA MET A 23 -10.94 12.81 -2.61
C MET A 23 -10.96 11.92 -3.86
N GLY A 24 -9.92 12.00 -4.67
CA GLY A 24 -9.78 11.24 -5.91
C GLY A 24 -9.37 9.77 -5.73
N ARG A 25 -8.80 9.40 -4.56
CA ARG A 25 -8.30 8.04 -4.34
C ARG A 25 -9.42 7.00 -4.46
N LYS A 26 -9.14 5.95 -5.20
CA LYS A 26 -10.04 4.84 -5.47
C LYS A 26 -9.33 3.49 -5.36
N SER A 27 -10.11 2.41 -5.23
CA SER A 27 -9.58 1.04 -5.22
C SER A 27 -9.48 0.51 -6.64
N VAL A 28 -8.26 0.24 -7.10
CA VAL A 28 -7.97 -0.31 -8.43
C VAL A 28 -7.72 -1.80 -8.31
N ARG A 29 -8.35 -2.59 -9.19
CA ARG A 29 -8.29 -4.06 -9.20
C ARG A 29 -8.02 -4.65 -10.59
N LYS A 30 -7.72 -3.81 -11.58
CA LYS A 30 -7.33 -4.20 -12.93
C LYS A 30 -6.10 -3.42 -13.31
N TYR A 31 -5.06 -4.12 -13.73
CA TYR A 31 -3.74 -3.56 -13.94
C TYR A 31 -3.24 -3.85 -15.35
N LEU A 32 -2.45 -2.91 -15.88
CA LEU A 32 -1.66 -3.13 -17.10
C LEU A 32 -0.47 -4.05 -16.77
N PRO A 33 -0.03 -4.89 -17.72
CA PRO A 33 1.17 -5.73 -17.59
C PRO A 33 2.43 -4.87 -17.77
N LYS A 34 2.56 -3.84 -16.93
CA LYS A 34 3.66 -2.89 -16.95
C LYS A 34 4.34 -2.88 -15.58
N PRO A 35 5.65 -3.13 -15.48
CA PRO A 35 6.40 -3.01 -14.23
C PRO A 35 6.28 -1.62 -13.62
N VAL A 36 6.34 -1.55 -12.30
CA VAL A 36 6.44 -0.30 -11.55
C VAL A 36 7.92 0.06 -11.40
N GLU A 37 8.28 1.29 -11.72
CA GLU A 37 9.64 1.80 -11.64
C GLU A 37 10.14 1.83 -10.18
N LYS A 38 11.42 1.52 -9.95
CA LYS A 38 12.02 1.46 -8.61
C LYS A 38 11.87 2.76 -7.84
N GLU A 39 11.97 3.88 -8.52
CA GLU A 39 11.81 5.22 -7.95
C GLU A 39 10.38 5.42 -7.40
N LYS A 40 9.37 4.90 -8.10
CA LYS A 40 7.98 4.95 -7.63
C LYS A 40 7.74 4.02 -6.44
N ILE A 41 8.35 2.83 -6.45
CA ILE A 41 8.29 1.91 -5.30
C ILE A 41 8.88 2.60 -4.07
N GLU A 42 10.03 3.23 -4.19
CA GLU A 42 10.68 3.97 -3.10
C GLU A 42 9.79 5.09 -2.55
N VAL A 43 9.11 5.84 -3.44
CA VAL A 43 8.13 6.88 -3.03
C VAL A 43 7.00 6.28 -2.20
N LEU A 44 6.45 5.12 -2.61
CA LEU A 44 5.39 4.45 -1.86
C LEU A 44 5.85 4.04 -0.46
N LEU A 45 7.04 3.45 -0.36
CA LEU A 45 7.61 2.99 0.92
C LEU A 45 7.89 4.18 1.85
N LYS A 46 8.52 5.26 1.34
CA LYS A 46 8.78 6.49 2.11
C LYS A 46 7.48 7.14 2.59
N ALA A 47 6.47 7.22 1.73
CA ALA A 47 5.16 7.76 2.10
C ALA A 47 4.49 6.91 3.19
N GLY A 48 4.56 5.58 3.08
CA GLY A 48 4.09 4.67 4.12
C GLY A 48 4.78 4.95 5.46
N MET A 49 6.10 4.95 5.47
CA MET A 49 6.90 5.16 6.67
C MET A 49 6.80 6.57 7.28
N ALA A 50 6.25 7.55 6.55
CA ALA A 50 5.93 8.89 7.07
C ALA A 50 4.65 8.91 7.93
N ALA A 51 3.98 7.77 8.13
CA ALA A 51 2.81 7.67 8.99
C ALA A 51 3.17 7.94 10.46
N PRO A 52 2.26 8.51 11.27
CA PRO A 52 2.42 8.56 12.70
C PRO A 52 2.25 7.17 13.31
N SER A 53 2.84 6.95 14.49
CA SER A 53 2.60 5.75 15.29
C SER A 53 2.45 6.09 16.77
N GLY A 54 1.77 5.24 17.52
CA GLY A 54 1.63 5.40 18.96
C GLY A 54 3.00 5.48 19.63
N LYS A 55 3.28 6.57 20.38
CA LYS A 55 4.56 6.83 21.05
C LYS A 55 5.78 6.81 20.12
N ASP A 56 5.60 7.01 18.82
CA ASP A 56 6.63 6.93 17.77
C ASP A 56 7.38 5.58 17.74
N VAL A 57 6.68 4.49 18.06
CA VAL A 57 7.27 3.14 18.13
C VAL A 57 7.62 2.57 16.77
N ARG A 58 6.88 2.95 15.71
CA ARG A 58 7.09 2.53 14.32
C ARG A 58 7.17 1.00 14.18
N PRO A 59 6.10 0.27 14.56
CA PRO A 59 6.15 -1.20 14.59
C PRO A 59 6.07 -1.86 13.21
N TRP A 60 5.88 -1.08 12.15
CA TRP A 60 5.65 -1.57 10.80
C TRP A 60 6.89 -2.18 10.16
N GLU A 61 6.62 -3.21 9.35
CA GLU A 61 7.56 -3.84 8.42
C GLU A 61 6.87 -3.91 7.05
N LEU A 62 7.62 -3.68 5.99
CA LEU A 62 7.09 -3.66 4.63
C LEU A 62 7.80 -4.71 3.78
N ILE A 63 7.03 -5.56 3.09
CA ILE A 63 7.57 -6.54 2.14
C ILE A 63 7.09 -6.17 0.75
N VAL A 64 8.03 -5.95 -0.17
CA VAL A 64 7.74 -5.75 -1.58
C VAL A 64 7.85 -7.11 -2.28
N ILE A 65 6.81 -7.48 -3.02
CA ILE A 65 6.73 -8.71 -3.79
C ILE A 65 6.54 -8.34 -5.25
N ASP A 66 7.50 -8.67 -6.10
CA ASP A 66 7.46 -8.56 -7.56
C ASP A 66 7.70 -9.91 -8.25
N ASP A 67 7.93 -10.95 -7.47
CA ASP A 67 7.99 -12.33 -7.92
C ASP A 67 6.61 -12.81 -8.38
N ARG A 68 6.51 -13.17 -9.68
CA ARG A 68 5.25 -13.59 -10.28
C ARG A 68 4.70 -14.88 -9.69
N GLU A 69 5.56 -15.83 -9.34
CA GLU A 69 5.14 -17.12 -8.77
C GLU A 69 4.53 -16.94 -7.37
N VAL A 70 5.14 -16.07 -6.57
CA VAL A 70 4.61 -15.72 -5.24
C VAL A 70 3.27 -15.01 -5.36
N LEU A 71 3.17 -14.01 -6.26
CA LEU A 71 1.92 -13.26 -6.49
C LEU A 71 0.79 -14.18 -6.97
N ASP A 72 1.06 -15.08 -7.91
CA ASP A 72 0.08 -16.04 -8.44
C ASP A 72 -0.36 -17.06 -7.38
N SER A 73 0.59 -17.56 -6.59
CA SER A 73 0.31 -18.47 -5.49
C SER A 73 -0.59 -17.81 -4.44
N MET A 74 -0.28 -16.59 -4.03
CA MET A 74 -1.12 -15.83 -3.10
C MET A 74 -2.50 -15.52 -3.71
N ALA A 75 -2.57 -15.16 -4.99
CA ALA A 75 -3.84 -14.94 -5.68
C ALA A 75 -4.72 -16.18 -5.74
N ALA A 76 -4.13 -17.36 -5.82
CA ALA A 76 -4.88 -18.62 -5.86
C ALA A 76 -5.65 -18.88 -4.55
N VAL A 77 -5.05 -18.54 -3.40
CA VAL A 77 -5.57 -18.93 -2.08
C VAL A 77 -6.19 -17.79 -1.28
N LEU A 78 -5.73 -16.52 -1.45
CA LEU A 78 -6.34 -15.40 -0.76
C LEU A 78 -7.71 -15.04 -1.36
N PRO A 79 -8.79 -15.01 -0.57
CA PRO A 79 -10.16 -14.90 -1.11
C PRO A 79 -10.44 -13.58 -1.82
N TYR A 80 -9.85 -12.47 -1.38
CA TYR A 80 -10.11 -11.12 -1.88
C TYR A 80 -8.92 -10.46 -2.57
N ALA A 81 -7.88 -11.23 -2.93
CA ALA A 81 -6.67 -10.74 -3.57
C ALA A 81 -6.45 -11.32 -4.99
N LYS A 82 -7.52 -11.74 -5.68
CA LYS A 82 -7.45 -12.34 -7.02
C LYS A 82 -6.76 -11.44 -8.06
N MET A 83 -6.79 -10.12 -7.87
CA MET A 83 -6.13 -9.15 -8.73
C MET A 83 -4.61 -9.21 -8.67
N LEU A 84 -4.00 -9.93 -7.74
CA LEU A 84 -2.56 -10.22 -7.72
C LEU A 84 -2.10 -10.95 -8.99
N LYS A 85 -2.98 -11.69 -9.68
CA LYS A 85 -2.69 -12.30 -10.99
C LYS A 85 -2.33 -11.28 -12.07
N GLU A 86 -2.87 -10.06 -11.96
CA GLU A 86 -2.67 -9.00 -12.95
C GLU A 86 -1.70 -7.92 -12.44
N ALA A 87 -1.63 -7.73 -11.12
CA ALA A 87 -0.76 -6.72 -10.52
C ALA A 87 0.72 -7.08 -10.74
N PRO A 88 1.56 -6.14 -11.22
CA PRO A 88 2.99 -6.38 -11.40
C PRO A 88 3.74 -6.51 -10.08
N MET A 89 3.16 -6.01 -8.98
CA MET A 89 3.75 -6.11 -7.65
C MET A 89 2.69 -5.98 -6.55
N ALA A 90 3.09 -6.31 -5.33
CA ALA A 90 2.33 -6.02 -4.13
C ALA A 90 3.24 -5.52 -3.00
N ILE A 91 2.66 -4.76 -2.06
CA ILE A 91 3.29 -4.41 -0.79
C ILE A 91 2.49 -5.08 0.32
N VAL A 92 3.15 -5.91 1.12
CA VAL A 92 2.56 -6.44 2.36
C VAL A 92 2.92 -5.50 3.50
N VAL A 93 1.91 -4.98 4.19
CA VAL A 93 2.10 -4.17 5.39
C VAL A 93 1.95 -5.08 6.60
N CYS A 94 2.99 -5.15 7.39
CA CYS A 94 3.09 -5.98 8.58
C CYS A 94 3.41 -5.12 9.81
N GLY A 95 3.18 -5.65 10.99
CA GLY A 95 3.56 -5.00 12.22
C GLY A 95 4.07 -5.98 13.27
N ASP A 96 5.07 -5.52 14.02
CA ASP A 96 5.62 -6.23 15.16
C ASP A 96 4.67 -6.10 16.37
N THR A 97 4.04 -7.19 16.73
CA THR A 97 3.04 -7.25 17.81
C THR A 97 3.66 -7.10 19.20
N THR A 98 4.96 -7.30 19.31
CA THR A 98 5.69 -7.14 20.58
C THR A 98 6.06 -5.69 20.86
N LYS A 99 6.18 -4.86 19.81
CA LYS A 99 6.52 -3.44 19.94
C LYS A 99 5.33 -2.56 20.30
N SER A 100 4.12 -2.89 19.81
CA SER A 100 2.94 -2.04 19.99
C SER A 100 1.65 -2.84 20.03
N SER A 101 0.84 -2.64 21.06
CA SER A 101 -0.56 -3.12 21.07
C SER A 101 -1.44 -2.42 20.04
N TYR A 102 -0.98 -1.28 19.52
CA TYR A 102 -1.66 -0.49 18.46
C TYR A 102 -1.10 -0.78 17.06
N TRP A 103 -0.26 -1.82 16.90
CA TRP A 103 0.42 -2.13 15.64
C TRP A 103 -0.50 -2.09 14.43
N TYR A 104 -1.73 -2.59 14.53
CA TYR A 104 -2.69 -2.62 13.43
C TYR A 104 -3.25 -1.24 13.09
N LEU A 105 -3.37 -0.33 14.05
CA LEU A 105 -3.74 1.07 13.82
C LEU A 105 -2.59 1.82 13.14
N ASP A 106 -1.36 1.66 13.66
CA ASP A 106 -0.17 2.26 13.10
C ASP A 106 0.05 1.78 11.64
N CYS A 107 -0.05 0.47 11.40
CA CYS A 107 0.02 -0.12 10.07
C CYS A 107 -1.14 0.31 9.14
N SER A 108 -2.32 0.64 9.69
CA SER A 108 -3.43 1.20 8.93
C SER A 108 -3.11 2.60 8.41
N ALA A 109 -2.45 3.42 9.23
CA ALA A 109 -1.96 4.74 8.81
C ALA A 109 -0.91 4.61 7.68
N VAL A 110 0.05 3.69 7.83
CA VAL A 110 1.02 3.34 6.77
C VAL A 110 0.32 2.94 5.48
N THR A 111 -0.63 2.01 5.57
CA THR A 111 -1.41 1.54 4.42
C THR A 111 -2.14 2.69 3.73
N LYS A 112 -2.80 3.56 4.49
CA LYS A 112 -3.50 4.73 3.93
C LYS A 112 -2.55 5.66 3.19
N ASN A 113 -1.36 5.92 3.74
CA ASN A 113 -0.34 6.73 3.09
C ASN A 113 0.13 6.11 1.77
N ILE A 114 0.40 4.80 1.74
CA ILE A 114 0.77 4.07 0.50
C ILE A 114 -0.32 4.22 -0.56
N LEU A 115 -1.60 4.04 -0.20
CA LEU A 115 -2.71 4.18 -1.13
C LEU A 115 -2.86 5.60 -1.69
N LEU A 116 -2.61 6.62 -0.88
CA LEU A 116 -2.61 8.02 -1.31
C LEU A 116 -1.42 8.33 -2.21
N ALA A 117 -0.23 7.85 -1.86
CA ALA A 117 0.97 8.03 -2.68
C ALA A 117 0.80 7.35 -4.05
N ALA A 118 0.23 6.14 -4.11
CA ALA A 118 -0.05 5.47 -5.38
C ALA A 118 -0.95 6.32 -6.27
N GLU A 119 -2.07 6.85 -5.75
CA GLU A 119 -2.96 7.76 -6.50
C GLU A 119 -2.22 9.02 -6.96
N ALA A 120 -1.40 9.63 -6.09
CA ALA A 120 -0.68 10.87 -6.39
C ALA A 120 0.29 10.74 -7.57
N ILE A 121 0.93 9.56 -7.73
CA ILE A 121 1.96 9.31 -8.75
C ILE A 121 1.42 8.51 -9.96
N GLY A 122 0.08 8.44 -10.11
CA GLY A 122 -0.57 7.79 -11.25
C GLY A 122 -0.58 6.27 -11.22
N LEU A 123 -0.36 5.64 -10.06
CA LEU A 123 -0.55 4.21 -9.85
C LEU A 123 -1.93 3.91 -9.27
N GLY A 124 -2.37 2.67 -9.45
CA GLY A 124 -3.55 2.11 -8.82
C GLY A 124 -3.16 1.15 -7.71
N ALA A 125 -3.94 1.16 -6.63
CA ALA A 125 -3.75 0.24 -5.52
C ALA A 125 -5.09 -0.09 -4.84
N VAL A 126 -5.10 -1.18 -4.07
CA VAL A 126 -6.25 -1.56 -3.25
C VAL A 126 -5.80 -2.24 -1.96
N TRP A 127 -6.50 -1.98 -0.86
CA TRP A 127 -6.32 -2.66 0.41
C TRP A 127 -7.03 -4.02 0.39
N THR A 128 -6.29 -5.12 0.51
CA THR A 128 -6.86 -6.46 0.74
C THR A 128 -6.47 -6.92 2.14
N ALA A 129 -7.44 -6.95 3.06
CA ALA A 129 -7.20 -7.21 4.46
C ALA A 129 -6.76 -8.66 4.72
N THR A 130 -5.74 -8.84 5.55
CA THR A 130 -5.35 -10.12 6.14
C THR A 130 -5.71 -10.16 7.62
N TYR A 131 -5.36 -9.18 8.40
CA TYR A 131 -5.84 -9.02 9.77
C TYR A 131 -7.30 -8.56 9.79
N PRO A 132 -8.16 -9.07 10.70
CA PRO A 132 -7.87 -10.00 11.81
C PRO A 132 -8.09 -11.49 11.49
N TYR A 133 -8.05 -11.91 10.24
CA TYR A 133 -8.36 -13.26 9.78
C TYR A 133 -7.11 -14.16 9.87
N ALA A 134 -7.10 -15.08 10.82
CA ALA A 134 -5.95 -15.95 11.08
C ALA A 134 -5.54 -16.76 9.84
N ASP A 135 -6.51 -17.33 9.12
CA ASP A 135 -6.29 -18.08 7.89
C ASP A 135 -5.56 -17.27 6.81
N ARG A 136 -5.91 -15.99 6.65
CA ARG A 136 -5.26 -15.11 5.67
C ARG A 136 -3.87 -14.69 6.11
N MET A 137 -3.66 -14.41 7.40
CA MET A 137 -2.35 -14.08 7.94
C MET A 137 -1.39 -15.26 7.78
N GLU A 138 -1.83 -16.50 8.05
CA GLU A 138 -1.04 -17.71 7.84
C GLU A 138 -0.67 -17.93 6.37
N ILE A 139 -1.59 -17.65 5.44
CA ILE A 139 -1.29 -17.69 4.00
C ILE A 139 -0.15 -16.72 3.68
N VAL A 140 -0.24 -15.47 4.13
CA VAL A 140 0.82 -14.48 3.87
C VAL A 140 2.12 -14.92 4.49
N LYS A 141 2.11 -15.38 5.74
CA LYS A 141 3.30 -15.89 6.44
C LYS A 141 3.98 -17.02 5.67
N LYS A 142 3.19 -17.98 5.17
CA LYS A 142 3.70 -19.11 4.36
C LYS A 142 4.47 -18.67 3.12
N TYR A 143 3.97 -17.66 2.40
CA TYR A 143 4.57 -17.22 1.12
C TYR A 143 5.64 -16.13 1.27
N THR A 144 5.74 -15.48 2.41
CA THR A 144 6.67 -14.36 2.63
C THR A 144 7.73 -14.62 3.69
N GLY A 145 7.61 -15.70 4.45
CA GLY A 145 8.59 -16.05 5.50
C GLY A 145 8.57 -15.11 6.71
N ILE A 146 7.45 -14.44 6.97
CA ILE A 146 7.32 -13.53 8.12
C ILE A 146 7.57 -14.29 9.44
N PRO A 147 8.42 -13.77 10.36
CA PRO A 147 8.67 -14.40 11.66
C PRO A 147 7.45 -14.34 12.59
N GLU A 148 7.46 -15.14 13.66
CA GLU A 148 6.30 -15.38 14.53
C GLU A 148 5.71 -14.10 15.14
N GLN A 149 6.58 -13.17 15.56
CA GLN A 149 6.16 -11.93 16.22
C GLN A 149 5.59 -10.87 15.27
N ILE A 150 5.70 -11.10 13.95
CA ILE A 150 5.21 -10.16 12.93
C ILE A 150 3.90 -10.66 12.36
N ASN A 151 2.89 -9.82 12.34
CA ASN A 151 1.60 -10.09 11.72
C ASN A 151 1.34 -9.22 10.50
N SER A 152 0.79 -9.80 9.44
CA SER A 152 0.37 -9.03 8.28
C SER A 152 -0.96 -8.34 8.54
N LEU A 153 -1.03 -7.03 8.25
CA LEU A 153 -2.29 -6.26 8.26
C LEU A 153 -3.04 -6.44 6.95
N CYS A 154 -2.33 -6.30 5.84
CA CYS A 154 -2.93 -6.37 4.52
C CYS A 154 -1.88 -6.63 3.43
N VAL A 155 -2.39 -7.04 2.27
CA VAL A 155 -1.65 -7.05 1.01
C VAL A 155 -2.19 -5.93 0.12
N ILE A 156 -1.32 -5.13 -0.47
CA ILE A 156 -1.66 -4.01 -1.35
C ILE A 156 -1.16 -4.34 -2.76
N PRO A 157 -1.98 -4.91 -3.66
CA PRO A 157 -1.66 -4.97 -5.08
C PRO A 157 -1.45 -3.57 -5.64
N VAL A 158 -0.38 -3.36 -6.41
CA VAL A 158 0.01 -2.06 -6.99
C VAL A 158 0.39 -2.24 -8.45
N GLY A 159 0.00 -1.28 -9.28
CA GLY A 159 0.34 -1.25 -10.70
C GLY A 159 -0.32 -0.09 -11.43
N TYR A 160 -0.13 0.00 -12.73
CA TYR A 160 -0.81 0.97 -13.56
C TYR A 160 -2.27 0.53 -13.81
N PRO A 161 -3.28 1.41 -13.60
CA PRO A 161 -4.67 1.07 -13.86
C PRO A 161 -4.89 0.68 -15.33
N ALA A 162 -5.57 -0.45 -15.59
CA ALA A 162 -5.90 -0.89 -16.94
C ALA A 162 -7.15 -0.21 -17.51
N MET A 163 -7.94 0.47 -16.68
CA MET A 163 -9.16 1.16 -17.08
C MET A 163 -9.41 2.39 -16.20
N PRO A 164 -10.18 3.37 -16.70
CA PRO A 164 -10.61 4.49 -15.88
C PRO A 164 -11.41 4.02 -14.66
N HIS A 165 -11.18 4.66 -13.52
CA HIS A 165 -11.91 4.44 -12.28
C HIS A 165 -12.33 5.79 -11.73
N SER A 166 -13.58 5.89 -11.28
CA SER A 166 -14.09 7.09 -10.62
C SER A 166 -14.10 6.92 -9.09
N PRO A 167 -13.77 7.95 -8.33
CA PRO A 167 -13.95 7.94 -6.89
C PRO A 167 -15.45 7.85 -6.58
N LYS A 168 -15.77 7.30 -5.40
CA LYS A 168 -17.16 7.28 -4.90
C LYS A 168 -17.35 8.47 -3.99
N ASP A 169 -18.43 9.22 -4.17
CA ASP A 169 -18.90 10.13 -3.15
C ASP A 169 -19.36 9.32 -1.92
N LYS A 170 -18.83 9.68 -0.76
CA LYS A 170 -19.08 9.01 0.52
C LYS A 170 -19.50 10.00 1.60
N TRP A 171 -19.74 11.26 1.24
CA TRP A 171 -20.19 12.24 2.20
C TRP A 171 -21.59 11.87 2.69
N ASP A 172 -21.75 11.88 3.99
CA ASP A 172 -23.02 11.59 4.67
C ASP A 172 -23.11 12.47 5.92
N ALA A 173 -23.87 13.53 5.81
CA ALA A 173 -24.03 14.50 6.87
C ALA A 173 -24.66 13.89 8.14
N SER A 174 -25.47 12.81 8.01
CA SER A 174 -26.10 12.14 9.15
C SER A 174 -25.09 11.47 10.10
N LYS A 175 -23.84 11.31 9.66
CA LYS A 175 -22.74 10.74 10.46
C LYS A 175 -21.88 11.79 11.17
N VAL A 176 -22.29 13.07 11.08
CA VAL A 176 -21.56 14.16 11.72
C VAL A 176 -22.38 14.67 12.90
N HIS A 177 -21.87 14.51 14.09
CA HIS A 177 -22.49 14.96 15.32
C HIS A 177 -21.64 16.07 15.94
N MET A 178 -22.25 17.21 16.24
CA MET A 178 -21.58 18.36 16.84
C MET A 178 -21.75 18.34 18.37
N ASN A 179 -20.61 18.28 19.08
CA ASN A 179 -20.47 18.28 20.53
C ASN A 179 -21.02 17.02 21.24
N LYS A 180 -22.12 16.46 20.79
CA LYS A 180 -22.75 15.26 21.37
C LYS A 180 -23.26 14.37 20.26
N TRP A 181 -23.39 13.08 20.58
CA TRP A 181 -24.05 12.09 19.73
C TRP A 181 -25.53 12.41 19.63
#